data_c8ac29b536ed1a48ff456e6051ec1b59
#
_entry.id   c8ac29b536ed1a48ff456e6051ec1b59
#
_cell.length_a   1.000
_cell.length_b   1.000
_cell.length_c   1.000
_cell.angle_alpha   90.00
_cell.angle_beta   90.00
_cell.angle_gamma   90.00
#
_symmetry.space_group_name_H-M   'P 1'
#
loop_
_entity.id
_entity.type
_entity.pdbx_description
1 polymer ?
#
loop_
_entity_poly.entity_id
_entity_poly.type
_entity_poly.pdbx_seq_one_letter_code
_entity_poly.pdbx_strand_id
1 'polypeptide(L)'
;GEKMVRYTEEKIISLIMDLYQNKKTYILAPLVRNRKGHYKDLFEQVRRKGYLTVRIDGELREITHGMKLDRYKNHSIELVIDKLIVDKDDERRLQESVKTAMKQGDGQLIVLDAETQEIRHYSRTLMDPQTGLSYSEPAPHSFSFNSPQGACPKCKGLGYVNIIDKNKIIPNDEKSIYEGGIVPLGKYKNSLIFWQIAAICEKYDSSLKTPIKNLPEEALDDILNGTDERLQIKNESLGTSNYFLSFDGLIKYIEIQQQSDASSQAQKWAGQFVTTATCPLCEGHRLNKEALHYRIAGKNIADLADMDISELYEWVNHVEEYLSPQQRKIAAEILKEIRNRLHFLVDVGLDYLSLNRASATLSGGESQRIRLATQIGSQLVNVLYILDE
;
A
#
# COMPACT_ATOMS: atom_id res chain seq x y z
N GLY A 1 19.35 0.22 -7.11
CA GLY A 1 18.67 1.48 -6.79
C GLY A 1 19.69 2.53 -6.37
N GLU A 2 19.42 3.79 -6.62
CA GLU A 2 20.28 4.88 -6.21
C GLU A 2 20.17 5.13 -4.72
N LYS A 3 21.27 5.65 -4.13
CA LYS A 3 21.30 5.99 -2.70
C LYS A 3 20.51 7.27 -2.47
N MET A 4 19.52 7.23 -1.59
CA MET A 4 18.78 8.42 -1.19
C MET A 4 19.68 9.40 -0.45
N VAL A 5 19.43 10.69 -0.68
CA VAL A 5 20.17 11.80 -0.06
C VAL A 5 19.22 12.68 0.75
N ARG A 6 19.75 13.37 1.73
CA ARG A 6 19.08 14.47 2.42
C ARG A 6 20.03 15.66 2.52
N TYR A 7 19.47 16.84 2.47
CA TYR A 7 20.24 18.08 2.50
C TYR A 7 19.83 18.94 3.69
N THR A 8 20.79 19.68 4.26
CA THR A 8 20.48 20.82 5.13
C THR A 8 20.00 22.01 4.29
N GLU A 9 19.29 22.96 4.89
CA GLU A 9 18.83 24.17 4.17
C GLU A 9 19.99 24.93 3.56
N GLU A 10 21.12 25.09 4.29
CA GLU A 10 22.31 25.75 3.80
C GLU A 10 22.89 25.02 2.57
N LYS A 11 22.93 23.71 2.60
CA LYS A 11 23.41 22.93 1.47
C LYS A 11 22.49 23.05 0.25
N ILE A 12 21.19 23.11 0.45
CA ILE A 12 20.22 23.33 -0.63
C ILE A 12 20.43 24.70 -1.27
N ILE A 13 20.56 25.75 -0.45
CA ILE A 13 20.83 27.12 -0.93
C ILE A 13 22.13 27.17 -1.74
N SER A 14 23.21 26.58 -1.21
CA SER A 14 24.49 26.49 -1.92
C SER A 14 24.34 25.78 -3.27
N LEU A 15 23.65 24.65 -3.31
CA LEU A 15 23.43 23.89 -4.56
C LEU A 15 22.59 24.67 -5.59
N ILE A 16 21.57 25.41 -5.14
CA ILE A 16 20.76 26.24 -6.03
C ILE A 16 21.61 27.39 -6.57
N MET A 17 22.38 28.04 -5.73
CA MET A 17 23.30 29.12 -6.15
C MET A 17 24.30 28.63 -7.18
N ASP A 18 24.92 27.47 -6.98
CA ASP A 18 25.93 26.92 -7.89
C ASP A 18 25.34 26.49 -9.25
N LEU A 19 24.15 25.88 -9.25
CA LEU A 19 23.56 25.27 -10.45
C LEU A 19 22.74 26.24 -11.29
N TYR A 20 22.17 27.28 -10.65
CA TYR A 20 21.21 28.19 -11.30
C TYR A 20 21.70 29.65 -11.33
N GLN A 21 22.98 29.91 -11.11
CA GLN A 21 23.54 31.25 -11.16
C GLN A 21 23.15 31.97 -12.45
N ASN A 22 22.57 33.17 -12.32
CA ASN A 22 22.07 34.04 -13.40
C ASN A 22 20.90 33.43 -14.20
N LYS A 23 20.30 32.34 -13.73
CA LYS A 23 19.13 31.72 -14.38
C LYS A 23 17.84 32.16 -13.73
N LYS A 24 16.80 32.27 -14.56
CA LYS A 24 15.43 32.49 -14.09
C LYS A 24 14.82 31.19 -13.61
N THR A 25 14.42 31.14 -12.36
CA THR A 25 13.90 29.92 -11.73
C THR A 25 12.57 30.16 -11.04
N TYR A 26 11.80 29.10 -10.88
CA TYR A 26 10.66 29.06 -9.99
C TYR A 26 11.01 28.18 -8.80
N ILE A 27 10.76 28.68 -7.59
CA ILE A 27 10.82 27.93 -6.35
C ILE A 27 9.43 27.42 -6.06
N LEU A 28 9.26 26.09 -6.04
CA LEU A 28 7.98 25.43 -5.91
C LEU A 28 7.92 24.60 -4.63
N ALA A 29 6.72 24.52 -4.01
CA ALA A 29 6.44 23.63 -2.90
C ALA A 29 5.48 22.52 -3.34
N PRO A 30 5.84 21.22 -3.29
CA PRO A 30 4.93 20.15 -3.64
C PRO A 30 3.81 20.02 -2.59
N LEU A 31 2.55 20.12 -3.03
CA LEU A 31 1.38 19.97 -2.18
C LEU A 31 0.68 18.62 -2.38
N VAL A 32 0.63 18.14 -3.62
CA VAL A 32 0.01 16.87 -4.00
C VAL A 32 0.90 16.15 -4.99
N ARG A 33 1.10 14.84 -4.81
CA ARG A 33 1.87 13.99 -5.72
C ARG A 33 1.05 12.80 -6.18
N ASN A 34 0.74 12.76 -7.47
CA ASN A 34 0.12 11.64 -8.17
C ASN A 34 -1.10 11.05 -7.42
N ARG A 35 -2.03 11.89 -6.98
CA ARG A 35 -3.24 11.48 -6.24
C ARG A 35 -4.51 11.94 -6.93
N LYS A 36 -5.55 11.11 -6.88
CA LYS A 36 -6.90 11.45 -7.35
C LYS A 36 -7.56 12.47 -6.43
N GLY A 37 -8.31 13.40 -7.01
CA GLY A 37 -9.07 14.39 -6.26
C GLY A 37 -9.40 15.62 -7.07
N HIS A 38 -10.43 16.37 -6.66
CA HIS A 38 -10.81 17.62 -7.34
C HIS A 38 -10.12 18.87 -6.76
N TYR A 39 -9.55 18.78 -5.56
CA TYR A 39 -8.69 19.78 -4.90
C TYR A 39 -9.23 21.22 -4.77
N LYS A 40 -10.56 21.40 -4.86
CA LYS A 40 -11.19 22.71 -4.73
C LYS A 40 -10.81 23.44 -3.45
N ASP A 41 -10.92 22.76 -2.31
CA ASP A 41 -10.63 23.33 -0.99
C ASP A 41 -9.15 23.68 -0.83
N LEU A 42 -8.25 22.89 -1.41
CA LEU A 42 -6.81 23.15 -1.44
C LEU A 42 -6.53 24.46 -2.18
N PHE A 43 -7.09 24.66 -3.39
CA PHE A 43 -6.89 25.89 -4.16
C PHE A 43 -7.45 27.12 -3.41
N GLU A 44 -8.60 27.00 -2.76
CA GLU A 44 -9.15 28.09 -1.96
C GLU A 44 -8.26 28.42 -0.74
N GLN A 45 -7.74 27.43 -0.04
CA GLN A 45 -6.81 27.63 1.08
C GLN A 45 -5.53 28.33 0.63
N VAL A 46 -4.93 27.88 -0.46
CA VAL A 46 -3.70 28.45 -1.02
C VAL A 46 -3.93 29.90 -1.45
N ARG A 47 -5.06 30.19 -2.10
CA ARG A 47 -5.44 31.53 -2.52
C ARG A 47 -5.65 32.46 -1.31
N ARG A 48 -6.28 31.99 -0.22
CA ARG A 48 -6.46 32.77 1.01
C ARG A 48 -5.11 33.13 1.67
N LYS A 49 -4.08 32.31 1.46
CA LYS A 49 -2.71 32.61 1.92
C LYS A 49 -1.96 33.61 1.00
N GLY A 50 -2.60 34.09 -0.07
CA GLY A 50 -2.02 35.08 -1.00
C GLY A 50 -1.29 34.52 -2.19
N TYR A 51 -1.28 33.20 -2.38
CA TYR A 51 -0.64 32.57 -3.54
C TYR A 51 -1.63 32.51 -4.72
N LEU A 52 -1.16 32.90 -5.92
CA LEU A 52 -2.01 32.99 -7.11
C LEU A 52 -1.63 32.00 -8.20
N THR A 53 -0.49 31.35 -8.12
CA THR A 53 0.03 30.48 -9.17
C THR A 53 0.40 29.11 -8.61
N VAL A 54 0.03 28.09 -9.34
CA VAL A 54 0.39 26.69 -9.12
C VAL A 54 0.90 26.06 -10.40
N ARG A 55 1.67 24.99 -10.27
CA ARG A 55 2.00 24.11 -11.37
C ARG A 55 1.19 22.84 -11.20
N ILE A 56 0.40 22.46 -12.19
CA ILE A 56 -0.49 21.29 -12.18
C ILE A 56 -0.09 20.38 -13.31
N ASP A 57 0.28 19.16 -13.02
CA ASP A 57 0.64 18.12 -13.98
C ASP A 57 1.70 18.62 -15.01
N GLY A 58 2.62 19.47 -14.54
CA GLY A 58 3.69 20.05 -15.35
C GLY A 58 3.39 21.43 -15.93
N GLU A 59 2.19 21.95 -15.86
CA GLU A 59 1.79 23.23 -16.43
C GLU A 59 1.56 24.31 -15.37
N LEU A 60 2.12 25.49 -15.57
CA LEU A 60 1.86 26.67 -14.73
C LEU A 60 0.46 27.20 -14.99
N ARG A 61 -0.35 27.37 -13.97
CA ARG A 61 -1.73 27.88 -14.03
C ARG A 61 -2.01 28.87 -12.91
N GLU A 62 -2.82 29.88 -13.20
CA GLU A 62 -3.35 30.78 -12.17
C GLU A 62 -4.53 30.13 -11.44
N ILE A 63 -4.58 30.33 -10.13
CA ILE A 63 -5.68 29.84 -9.29
C ILE A 63 -6.89 30.76 -9.45
N THR A 64 -7.91 30.27 -10.14
CA THR A 64 -9.19 30.98 -10.29
C THR A 64 -10.17 30.61 -9.18
N HIS A 65 -11.19 31.47 -8.98
CA HIS A 65 -12.24 31.18 -7.98
C HIS A 65 -13.02 29.93 -8.39
N GLY A 66 -13.20 29.00 -7.43
CA GLY A 66 -13.91 27.75 -7.68
C GLY A 66 -13.15 26.72 -8.53
N MET A 67 -11.87 26.94 -8.78
CA MET A 67 -11.01 25.99 -9.53
C MET A 67 -11.11 24.58 -8.97
N LYS A 68 -11.29 23.61 -9.85
CA LYS A 68 -11.35 22.18 -9.54
C LYS A 68 -10.72 21.36 -10.66
N LEU A 69 -10.16 20.20 -10.29
CA LEU A 69 -9.59 19.23 -11.22
C LEU A 69 -10.52 18.02 -11.39
N ASP A 70 -10.20 17.17 -12.34
CA ASP A 70 -10.92 15.92 -12.58
C ASP A 70 -10.65 14.95 -11.42
N ARG A 71 -11.70 14.59 -10.65
CA ARG A 71 -11.57 13.76 -9.44
C ARG A 71 -11.10 12.32 -9.71
N TYR A 72 -11.22 11.85 -10.94
CA TYR A 72 -10.89 10.48 -11.31
C TYR A 72 -9.47 10.32 -11.86
N LYS A 73 -8.79 11.42 -12.19
CA LYS A 73 -7.40 11.43 -12.64
C LYS A 73 -6.44 11.67 -11.48
N ASN A 74 -5.24 11.13 -11.60
CA ASN A 74 -4.15 11.46 -10.70
C ASN A 74 -3.58 12.81 -11.07
N HIS A 75 -3.35 13.66 -10.07
CA HIS A 75 -2.78 14.99 -10.24
C HIS A 75 -1.56 15.18 -9.36
N SER A 76 -0.60 15.95 -9.86
CA SER A 76 0.50 16.52 -9.09
C SER A 76 0.33 18.04 -9.05
N ILE A 77 0.39 18.63 -7.86
CA ILE A 77 0.16 20.06 -7.65
C ILE A 77 1.33 20.63 -6.86
N GLU A 78 2.04 21.58 -7.46
CA GLU A 78 3.12 22.31 -6.82
C GLU A 78 2.75 23.80 -6.71
N LEU A 79 2.94 24.35 -5.53
CA LEU A 79 2.70 25.77 -5.25
C LEU A 79 3.89 26.60 -5.69
N VAL A 80 3.68 27.63 -6.49
CA VAL A 80 4.73 28.60 -6.83
C VAL A 80 4.92 29.56 -5.67
N ILE A 81 6.08 29.45 -5.01
CA ILE A 81 6.45 30.30 -3.88
C ILE A 81 7.08 31.60 -4.38
N ASP A 82 8.04 31.51 -5.29
CA ASP A 82 8.72 32.67 -5.86
C ASP A 82 9.18 32.38 -7.29
N LYS A 83 9.39 33.47 -8.05
CA LYS A 83 9.99 33.51 -9.36
C LYS A 83 11.11 34.53 -9.33
N LEU A 84 12.34 34.06 -9.35
CA LEU A 84 13.52 34.89 -9.18
C LEU A 84 14.61 34.52 -10.20
N ILE A 85 15.54 35.46 -10.40
CA ILE A 85 16.83 35.19 -11.03
C ILE A 85 17.78 34.89 -9.87
N VAL A 86 18.46 33.76 -9.92
CA VAL A 86 19.40 33.37 -8.87
C VAL A 86 20.67 34.23 -9.01
N ASP A 87 20.90 35.08 -8.02
CA ASP A 87 22.07 35.98 -8.00
C ASP A 87 22.73 35.93 -6.61
N LYS A 88 24.05 35.96 -6.60
CA LYS A 88 24.84 36.01 -5.36
C LYS A 88 24.57 37.27 -4.54
N ASP A 89 24.22 38.37 -5.20
CA ASP A 89 23.92 39.64 -4.53
C ASP A 89 22.56 39.67 -3.86
N ASP A 90 21.65 38.73 -4.21
CA ASP A 90 20.28 38.59 -3.64
C ASP A 90 20.08 37.25 -2.93
N GLU A 91 21.10 36.71 -2.29
CA GLU A 91 21.05 35.45 -1.55
C GLU A 91 19.94 35.41 -0.49
N ARG A 92 19.71 36.57 0.15
CA ARG A 92 18.68 36.69 1.20
C ARG A 92 17.28 36.35 0.69
N ARG A 93 16.91 36.82 -0.51
CA ARG A 93 15.62 36.50 -1.12
C ARG A 93 15.51 35.03 -1.42
N LEU A 94 16.55 34.38 -1.94
CA LEU A 94 16.57 32.94 -2.16
C LEU A 94 16.39 32.17 -0.86
N GLN A 95 17.06 32.56 0.23
CA GLN A 95 16.93 31.94 1.55
C GLN A 95 15.48 32.01 2.06
N GLU A 96 14.83 33.17 1.96
CA GLU A 96 13.44 33.36 2.37
C GLU A 96 12.47 32.51 1.54
N SER A 97 12.70 32.44 0.23
CA SER A 97 11.90 31.62 -0.70
C SER A 97 12.08 30.13 -0.44
N VAL A 98 13.31 29.65 -0.22
CA VAL A 98 13.61 28.26 0.14
C VAL A 98 12.94 27.89 1.47
N LYS A 99 13.08 28.71 2.50
CA LYS A 99 12.47 28.48 3.80
C LYS A 99 10.94 28.42 3.72
N THR A 100 10.34 29.30 2.93
CA THR A 100 8.89 29.32 2.71
C THR A 100 8.43 28.07 1.94
N ALA A 101 9.16 27.68 0.90
CA ALA A 101 8.87 26.48 0.12
C ALA A 101 8.98 25.22 0.98
N MET A 102 10.03 25.09 1.79
CA MET A 102 10.19 23.99 2.73
C MET A 102 9.06 23.91 3.76
N LYS A 103 8.58 25.06 4.24
CA LYS A 103 7.45 25.11 5.19
C LYS A 103 6.13 24.67 4.54
N GLN A 104 5.85 25.07 3.30
CA GLN A 104 4.61 24.72 2.61
C GLN A 104 4.66 23.30 2.02
N GLY A 105 5.85 22.81 1.62
CA GLY A 105 6.08 21.51 1.01
C GLY A 105 6.51 20.40 1.99
N ASP A 106 6.31 20.59 3.29
CA ASP A 106 6.65 19.61 4.33
C ASP A 106 8.12 19.14 4.26
N GLY A 107 9.03 20.11 4.23
CA GLY A 107 10.47 19.85 4.13
C GLY A 107 11.00 19.55 2.74
N GLN A 108 10.18 19.73 1.72
CA GLN A 108 10.52 19.48 0.32
C GLN A 108 10.34 20.75 -0.51
N LEU A 109 11.17 20.90 -1.53
CA LEU A 109 11.00 21.93 -2.55
C LEU A 109 11.44 21.41 -3.92
N ILE A 110 10.97 22.08 -4.97
CA ILE A 110 11.32 21.83 -6.35
C ILE A 110 11.84 23.14 -6.92
N VAL A 111 12.94 23.08 -7.65
CA VAL A 111 13.43 24.20 -8.47
C VAL A 111 13.17 23.88 -9.92
N LEU A 112 12.45 24.77 -10.61
CA LEU A 112 12.14 24.67 -12.03
C LEU A 112 12.95 25.76 -12.77
N ASP A 113 13.80 25.34 -13.69
CA ASP A 113 14.45 26.25 -14.63
C ASP A 113 13.41 26.78 -15.64
N ALA A 114 13.27 28.10 -15.73
CA ALA A 114 12.22 28.71 -16.57
C ALA A 114 12.49 28.57 -18.07
N GLU A 115 13.74 28.35 -18.48
CA GLU A 115 14.14 28.23 -19.88
C GLU A 115 14.13 26.78 -20.36
N THR A 116 14.79 25.89 -19.60
CA THR A 116 14.90 24.48 -19.99
C THR A 116 13.70 23.63 -19.56
N GLN A 117 12.85 24.13 -18.66
CA GLN A 117 11.75 23.40 -18.01
C GLN A 117 12.21 22.19 -17.21
N GLU A 118 13.50 22.07 -16.95
CA GLU A 118 14.03 21.02 -16.08
C GLU A 118 13.68 21.28 -14.62
N ILE A 119 13.35 20.20 -13.90
CA ILE A 119 13.06 20.25 -12.48
C ILE A 119 14.11 19.50 -11.67
N ARG A 120 14.45 20.05 -10.51
CA ARG A 120 15.25 19.36 -9.48
C ARG A 120 14.54 19.38 -8.15
N HIS A 121 14.58 18.24 -7.50
CA HIS A 121 13.96 18.06 -6.19
C HIS A 121 15.00 18.23 -5.09
N TYR A 122 14.62 18.88 -4.00
CA TYR A 122 15.43 19.04 -2.79
C TYR A 122 14.57 18.72 -1.56
N SER A 123 15.15 18.07 -0.57
CA SER A 123 14.44 17.68 0.64
C SER A 123 15.35 17.65 1.86
N ARG A 124 14.79 17.98 3.02
CA ARG A 124 15.41 17.74 4.32
C ARG A 124 15.21 16.29 4.81
N THR A 125 14.31 15.53 4.20
CA THR A 125 14.11 14.10 4.43
C THR A 125 14.83 13.28 3.36
N LEU A 126 14.91 11.96 3.55
CA LEU A 126 15.50 11.06 2.57
C LEU A 126 14.75 11.14 1.24
N MET A 127 15.45 11.38 0.17
CA MET A 127 14.87 11.59 -1.15
C MET A 127 15.82 11.06 -2.25
N ASP A 128 15.23 10.54 -3.30
CA ASP A 128 15.90 10.32 -4.58
C ASP A 128 15.93 11.65 -5.36
N PRO A 129 17.13 12.22 -5.64
CA PRO A 129 17.24 13.53 -6.27
C PRO A 129 16.75 13.56 -7.73
N GLN A 130 16.66 12.41 -8.41
CA GLN A 130 16.21 12.34 -9.81
C GLN A 130 14.69 12.29 -9.90
N THR A 131 14.05 11.41 -9.14
CA THR A 131 12.59 11.20 -9.21
C THR A 131 11.81 12.06 -8.22
N GLY A 132 12.49 12.64 -7.23
CA GLY A 132 11.88 13.36 -6.12
C GLY A 132 11.11 12.45 -5.15
N LEU A 133 11.18 11.13 -5.33
CA LEU A 133 10.59 10.19 -4.39
C LEU A 133 11.24 10.39 -3.02
N SER A 134 10.43 10.73 -2.02
CA SER A 134 10.92 10.98 -0.67
C SER A 134 10.18 10.10 0.32
N TYR A 135 10.91 9.70 1.36
CA TYR A 135 10.40 8.95 2.48
C TYR A 135 10.42 9.79 3.74
N SER A 136 9.45 9.54 4.62
CA SER A 136 9.47 10.10 5.96
C SER A 136 10.73 9.65 6.72
N GLU A 137 11.13 10.41 7.73
CA GLU A 137 12.26 10.01 8.57
C GLU A 137 11.95 8.66 9.22
N PRO A 138 12.86 7.66 9.10
CA PRO A 138 12.61 6.34 9.62
C PRO A 138 12.54 6.35 11.15
N ALA A 139 11.48 5.78 11.68
CA ALA A 139 11.30 5.58 13.11
C ALA A 139 11.03 4.09 13.38
N PRO A 140 11.21 3.59 14.61
CA PRO A 140 11.01 2.17 14.91
C PRO A 140 9.64 1.63 14.45
N HIS A 141 8.59 2.42 14.55
CA HIS A 141 7.25 2.04 14.11
C HIS A 141 7.11 1.92 12.58
N SER A 142 7.99 2.55 11.79
CA SER A 142 8.03 2.41 10.33
C SER A 142 8.43 1.00 9.87
N PHE A 143 9.07 0.23 10.73
CA PHE A 143 9.52 -1.15 10.48
C PHE A 143 8.68 -2.20 11.19
N SER A 144 7.54 -1.82 11.75
CA SER A 144 6.63 -2.73 12.46
C SER A 144 5.38 -2.99 11.64
N PHE A 145 5.10 -4.25 11.35
CA PHE A 145 3.85 -4.66 10.70
C PHE A 145 2.61 -4.51 11.60
N ASN A 146 2.80 -4.29 12.91
CA ASN A 146 1.72 -3.98 13.87
C ASN A 146 1.44 -2.48 13.98
N SER A 147 2.23 -1.63 13.31
CA SER A 147 2.03 -0.18 13.26
C SER A 147 1.39 0.22 11.93
N PRO A 148 0.40 1.12 11.91
CA PRO A 148 -0.19 1.63 10.67
C PRO A 148 0.84 2.27 9.72
N GLN A 149 1.95 2.81 10.23
CA GLN A 149 3.01 3.44 9.46
C GLN A 149 3.92 2.42 8.76
N GLY A 150 4.13 1.24 9.39
CA GLY A 150 5.00 0.19 8.84
C GLY A 150 4.24 -0.90 8.10
N ALA A 151 2.98 -1.13 8.45
CA ALA A 151 2.17 -2.19 7.88
C ALA A 151 1.88 -2.00 6.39
N CYS A 152 1.82 -3.09 5.65
CA CYS A 152 1.34 -3.10 4.27
C CYS A 152 -0.10 -2.54 4.22
N PRO A 153 -0.40 -1.53 3.40
CA PRO A 153 -1.72 -0.89 3.38
C PRO A 153 -2.83 -1.82 2.87
N LYS A 154 -2.50 -2.85 2.07
CA LYS A 154 -3.47 -3.81 1.54
C LYS A 154 -3.86 -4.88 2.56
N CYS A 155 -2.91 -5.56 3.17
CA CYS A 155 -3.18 -6.63 4.13
C CYS A 155 -3.12 -6.17 5.60
N LYS A 156 -2.84 -4.89 5.86
CA LYS A 156 -2.74 -4.30 7.21
C LYS A 156 -1.80 -5.07 8.14
N GLY A 157 -0.68 -5.55 7.58
CA GLY A 157 0.33 -6.29 8.34
C GLY A 157 0.07 -7.79 8.49
N LEU A 158 -0.98 -8.35 7.87
CA LEU A 158 -1.29 -9.79 7.97
C LEU A 158 -0.39 -10.66 7.09
N GLY A 159 0.10 -10.14 5.96
CA GLY A 159 0.87 -10.89 4.95
C GLY A 159 0.00 -11.66 3.96
N TYR A 160 -1.27 -11.82 4.23
CA TYR A 160 -2.24 -12.50 3.37
C TYR A 160 -3.51 -11.66 3.22
N VAL A 161 -4.28 -11.95 2.21
CA VAL A 161 -5.60 -11.34 1.93
C VAL A 161 -6.61 -12.44 1.69
N ASN A 162 -7.85 -12.15 2.02
CA ASN A 162 -8.96 -13.01 1.65
C ASN A 162 -9.33 -12.73 0.19
N ILE A 163 -9.39 -13.78 -0.61
CA ILE A 163 -9.83 -13.75 -1.99
C ILE A 163 -11.01 -14.70 -2.18
N ILE A 164 -11.86 -14.36 -3.11
CA ILE A 164 -12.97 -15.25 -3.48
C ILE A 164 -12.43 -16.34 -4.38
N ASP A 165 -12.71 -17.59 -4.00
CA ASP A 165 -12.26 -18.79 -4.70
C ASP A 165 -13.28 -19.19 -5.75
N LYS A 166 -12.93 -19.03 -7.02
CA LYS A 166 -13.79 -19.42 -8.15
C LYS A 166 -14.19 -20.91 -8.12
N ASN A 167 -13.30 -21.79 -7.64
CA ASN A 167 -13.58 -23.22 -7.54
C ASN A 167 -14.63 -23.53 -6.46
N LYS A 168 -14.72 -22.70 -5.42
CA LYS A 168 -15.78 -22.81 -4.42
C LYS A 168 -17.11 -22.25 -4.91
N ILE A 169 -17.07 -21.28 -5.82
CA ILE A 169 -18.27 -20.75 -6.48
C ILE A 169 -18.82 -21.74 -7.49
N ILE A 170 -17.95 -22.34 -8.31
CA ILE A 170 -18.29 -23.28 -9.37
C ILE A 170 -17.47 -24.58 -9.16
N PRO A 171 -17.87 -25.43 -8.24
CA PRO A 171 -17.15 -26.67 -7.97
C PRO A 171 -17.36 -27.75 -9.05
N ASN A 172 -18.40 -27.59 -9.87
CA ASN A 172 -18.73 -28.52 -10.96
C ASN A 172 -19.34 -27.72 -12.13
N ASP A 173 -18.57 -27.52 -13.18
CA ASP A 173 -18.93 -26.80 -14.39
C ASP A 173 -19.76 -27.61 -15.40
N GLU A 174 -19.95 -28.94 -15.15
CA GLU A 174 -20.89 -29.79 -15.90
C GLU A 174 -22.34 -29.38 -15.63
N LYS A 175 -22.63 -28.78 -14.47
CA LYS A 175 -23.97 -28.28 -14.12
C LYS A 175 -24.22 -26.93 -14.79
N SER A 176 -25.51 -26.71 -15.09
CA SER A 176 -25.99 -25.40 -15.52
C SER A 176 -26.25 -24.46 -14.32
N ILE A 177 -26.38 -23.16 -14.60
CA ILE A 177 -26.81 -22.19 -13.58
C ILE A 177 -28.18 -22.50 -13.03
N TYR A 178 -29.09 -22.97 -13.91
CA TYR A 178 -30.45 -23.39 -13.53
C TYR A 178 -30.46 -24.53 -12.50
N GLU A 179 -29.52 -25.47 -12.63
CA GLU A 179 -29.39 -26.63 -11.74
C GLU A 179 -28.63 -26.30 -10.44
N GLY A 180 -28.11 -25.09 -10.30
CA GLY A 180 -27.35 -24.67 -9.15
C GLY A 180 -25.83 -24.87 -9.31
N GLY A 181 -25.31 -24.85 -10.52
CA GLY A 181 -23.86 -24.95 -10.81
C GLY A 181 -23.05 -23.78 -10.21
N ILE A 182 -23.70 -22.64 -9.98
CA ILE A 182 -23.13 -21.51 -9.20
C ILE A 182 -23.67 -21.62 -7.76
N VAL A 183 -22.87 -22.18 -6.88
CA VAL A 183 -23.25 -22.51 -5.49
C VAL A 183 -23.82 -21.33 -4.71
N PRO A 184 -23.27 -20.11 -4.74
CA PRO A 184 -23.82 -18.94 -4.03
C PRO A 184 -25.24 -18.59 -4.42
N LEU A 185 -25.66 -18.87 -5.65
CA LEU A 185 -27.00 -18.60 -6.13
C LEU A 185 -28.00 -19.74 -5.77
N GLY A 186 -27.47 -20.96 -5.63
CA GLY A 186 -28.30 -22.18 -5.50
C GLY A 186 -29.03 -22.50 -6.80
N LYS A 187 -30.09 -23.35 -6.69
CA LYS A 187 -30.96 -23.66 -7.82
C LYS A 187 -31.79 -22.45 -8.24
N TYR A 188 -32.19 -22.43 -9.49
CA TYR A 188 -33.01 -21.36 -10.06
C TYR A 188 -34.18 -20.96 -9.15
N LYS A 189 -34.33 -19.65 -8.98
CA LYS A 189 -35.45 -18.98 -8.31
C LYS A 189 -35.88 -17.79 -9.17
N ASN A 190 -37.20 -17.52 -9.17
CA ASN A 190 -37.74 -16.36 -9.86
C ASN A 190 -37.36 -15.07 -9.07
N SER A 191 -36.17 -14.54 -9.30
CA SER A 191 -35.61 -13.40 -8.58
C SER A 191 -34.77 -12.52 -9.52
N LEU A 192 -34.59 -11.26 -9.13
CA LEU A 192 -33.90 -10.23 -9.94
C LEU A 192 -32.48 -10.67 -10.38
N ILE A 193 -31.72 -11.31 -9.49
CA ILE A 193 -30.36 -11.74 -9.83
C ILE A 193 -30.35 -12.78 -10.96
N PHE A 194 -31.31 -13.72 -10.95
CA PHE A 194 -31.44 -14.72 -12.03
C PHE A 194 -31.92 -14.09 -13.35
N TRP A 195 -32.71 -13.01 -13.29
CA TRP A 195 -33.15 -12.30 -14.49
C TRP A 195 -31.98 -11.51 -15.11
N GLN A 196 -31.12 -10.88 -14.28
CA GLN A 196 -29.92 -10.21 -14.74
C GLN A 196 -28.94 -11.20 -15.38
N ILE A 197 -28.70 -12.36 -14.75
CA ILE A 197 -27.84 -13.40 -15.31
C ILE A 197 -28.43 -14.01 -16.59
N ALA A 198 -29.75 -14.16 -16.69
CA ALA A 198 -30.40 -14.61 -17.91
C ALA A 198 -30.18 -13.63 -19.06
N ALA A 199 -30.29 -12.32 -18.79
CA ALA A 199 -30.03 -11.28 -19.79
C ALA A 199 -28.55 -11.28 -20.25
N ILE A 200 -27.60 -11.57 -19.34
CA ILE A 200 -26.19 -11.78 -19.72
C ILE A 200 -26.05 -13.00 -20.62
N CYS A 201 -26.63 -14.12 -20.25
CA CYS A 201 -26.59 -15.35 -21.07
C CYS A 201 -27.18 -15.10 -22.46
N GLU A 202 -28.35 -14.42 -22.57
CA GLU A 202 -28.95 -14.08 -23.85
C GLU A 202 -28.08 -13.20 -24.74
N LYS A 203 -27.35 -12.25 -24.15
CA LYS A 203 -26.37 -11.39 -24.88
C LYS A 203 -25.31 -12.20 -25.60
N TYR A 204 -24.95 -13.36 -25.06
CA TYR A 204 -23.93 -14.26 -25.58
C TYR A 204 -24.54 -15.55 -26.20
N ASP A 205 -25.75 -15.49 -26.72
CA ASP A 205 -26.47 -16.61 -27.37
C ASP A 205 -26.51 -17.89 -26.53
N SER A 206 -26.59 -17.73 -25.22
CA SER A 206 -26.62 -18.82 -24.22
C SER A 206 -27.86 -18.74 -23.34
N SER A 207 -28.01 -19.69 -22.43
CA SER A 207 -29.15 -19.73 -21.50
C SER A 207 -28.72 -20.17 -20.11
N LEU A 208 -29.58 -19.96 -19.11
CA LEU A 208 -29.35 -20.46 -17.73
C LEU A 208 -29.25 -21.99 -17.68
N LYS A 209 -29.77 -22.73 -18.71
CA LYS A 209 -29.72 -24.20 -18.80
C LYS A 209 -28.46 -24.70 -19.49
N THR A 210 -27.66 -23.84 -20.09
CA THR A 210 -26.39 -24.23 -20.69
C THR A 210 -25.40 -24.65 -19.58
N PRO A 211 -24.73 -25.81 -19.69
CA PRO A 211 -23.66 -26.18 -18.77
C PRO A 211 -22.60 -25.08 -18.68
N ILE A 212 -22.09 -24.80 -17.47
CA ILE A 212 -21.18 -23.68 -17.25
C ILE A 212 -19.93 -23.81 -18.12
N LYS A 213 -19.40 -25.01 -18.30
CA LYS A 213 -18.25 -25.26 -19.18
C LYS A 213 -18.46 -24.86 -20.65
N ASN A 214 -19.73 -24.80 -21.09
CA ASN A 214 -20.09 -24.42 -22.47
C ASN A 214 -20.51 -22.96 -22.60
N LEU A 215 -20.48 -22.18 -21.50
CA LEU A 215 -20.69 -20.73 -21.56
C LEU A 215 -19.46 -20.08 -22.16
N PRO A 216 -19.61 -19.04 -23.01
CA PRO A 216 -18.49 -18.20 -23.42
C PRO A 216 -17.76 -17.61 -22.19
N GLU A 217 -16.43 -17.46 -22.31
CA GLU A 217 -15.61 -16.96 -21.20
C GLU A 217 -16.03 -15.54 -20.79
N GLU A 218 -16.39 -14.71 -21.77
CA GLU A 218 -16.88 -13.34 -21.56
C GLU A 218 -18.22 -13.33 -20.80
N ALA A 219 -19.13 -14.27 -21.08
CA ALA A 219 -20.38 -14.40 -20.34
C ALA A 219 -20.15 -14.78 -18.90
N LEU A 220 -19.22 -15.69 -18.66
CA LEU A 220 -18.86 -16.11 -17.30
C LEU A 220 -18.16 -14.99 -16.55
N ASP A 221 -17.32 -14.20 -17.22
CA ASP A 221 -16.66 -13.03 -16.65
C ASP A 221 -17.68 -11.95 -16.26
N ASP A 222 -18.62 -11.61 -17.15
CA ASP A 222 -19.72 -10.66 -16.85
C ASP A 222 -20.59 -11.15 -15.66
N ILE A 223 -20.80 -12.46 -15.51
CA ILE A 223 -21.56 -13.03 -14.39
C ILE A 223 -20.75 -12.93 -13.08
N LEU A 224 -19.45 -13.21 -13.11
CA LEU A 224 -18.62 -13.20 -11.92
C LEU A 224 -18.19 -11.81 -11.50
N ASN A 225 -17.70 -11.01 -12.43
CA ASN A 225 -17.08 -9.71 -12.16
C ASN A 225 -18.02 -8.51 -12.39
N GLY A 226 -19.16 -8.74 -13.11
CA GLY A 226 -20.11 -7.70 -13.46
C GLY A 226 -19.85 -7.05 -14.81
N THR A 227 -20.80 -6.24 -15.25
CA THR A 227 -20.69 -5.47 -16.48
C THR A 227 -21.25 -4.07 -16.29
N ASP A 228 -20.58 -3.07 -16.87
CA ASP A 228 -21.04 -1.68 -16.89
C ASP A 228 -22.15 -1.44 -17.91
N GLU A 229 -22.40 -2.42 -18.77
CA GLU A 229 -23.47 -2.35 -19.77
C GLU A 229 -24.86 -2.43 -19.10
N ARG A 230 -25.81 -1.71 -19.66
CA ARG A 230 -27.21 -1.77 -19.23
C ARG A 230 -27.88 -2.98 -19.84
N LEU A 231 -28.17 -3.98 -19.00
CA LEU A 231 -28.87 -5.20 -19.39
C LEU A 231 -30.37 -4.94 -19.50
N GLN A 232 -30.98 -5.33 -20.61
CA GLN A 232 -32.44 -5.31 -20.77
C GLN A 232 -33.04 -6.53 -20.08
N ILE A 233 -33.79 -6.30 -19.01
CA ILE A 233 -34.45 -7.39 -18.26
C ILE A 233 -35.84 -7.60 -18.81
N LYS A 234 -36.06 -8.83 -19.32
CA LYS A 234 -37.36 -9.27 -19.81
C LYS A 234 -38.02 -10.15 -18.71
N ASN A 235 -39.11 -9.65 -18.13
CA ASN A 235 -39.93 -10.47 -17.20
C ASN A 235 -41.40 -10.12 -17.36
N GLU A 236 -42.20 -11.12 -17.69
CA GLU A 236 -43.66 -11.01 -17.82
C GLU A 236 -44.34 -10.54 -16.51
N SER A 237 -43.76 -10.86 -15.35
CA SER A 237 -44.31 -10.48 -14.05
C SER A 237 -44.20 -9.00 -13.72
N LEU A 238 -43.34 -8.25 -14.43
CA LEU A 238 -43.12 -6.82 -14.23
C LEU A 238 -44.00 -5.93 -15.13
N GLY A 239 -44.79 -6.52 -16.03
CA GLY A 239 -45.77 -5.81 -16.85
C GLY A 239 -45.23 -4.85 -17.88
N THR A 240 -43.92 -4.62 -17.97
CA THR A 240 -43.26 -3.75 -18.93
C THR A 240 -41.90 -4.30 -19.35
N SER A 241 -41.61 -4.28 -20.64
CA SER A 241 -40.49 -4.92 -21.30
C SER A 241 -39.18 -4.11 -21.27
N ASN A 242 -39.08 -2.99 -20.54
CA ASN A 242 -37.99 -2.01 -20.68
C ASN A 242 -37.29 -1.61 -19.39
N TYR A 243 -36.98 -2.57 -18.52
CA TYR A 243 -36.07 -2.29 -17.41
C TYR A 243 -34.63 -2.52 -17.84
N PHE A 244 -33.80 -1.47 -17.68
CA PHE A 244 -32.37 -1.56 -17.92
C PHE A 244 -31.65 -1.45 -16.58
N LEU A 245 -30.89 -2.48 -16.20
CA LEU A 245 -30.10 -2.53 -14.97
C LEU A 245 -28.66 -2.94 -15.28
N SER A 246 -27.71 -2.36 -14.54
CA SER A 246 -26.35 -2.87 -14.51
C SER A 246 -26.26 -4.06 -13.58
N PHE A 247 -25.25 -4.91 -13.76
CA PHE A 247 -24.97 -6.03 -12.89
C PHE A 247 -23.56 -5.91 -12.31
N ASP A 248 -23.47 -5.75 -11.00
CA ASP A 248 -22.21 -5.53 -10.29
C ASP A 248 -21.31 -6.78 -10.16
N GLY A 249 -21.81 -7.93 -10.54
CA GLY A 249 -21.10 -9.20 -10.45
C GLY A 249 -21.32 -9.96 -9.14
N LEU A 250 -21.21 -11.28 -9.23
CA LEU A 250 -21.42 -12.18 -8.10
C LEU A 250 -20.29 -12.07 -7.06
N ILE A 251 -19.06 -11.84 -7.50
CA ILE A 251 -17.90 -11.64 -6.61
C ILE A 251 -18.15 -10.45 -5.69
N LYS A 252 -18.52 -9.30 -6.25
CA LYS A 252 -18.83 -8.10 -5.47
C LYS A 252 -20.02 -8.31 -4.52
N TYR A 253 -21.04 -9.07 -4.95
CA TYR A 253 -22.15 -9.45 -4.07
C TYR A 253 -21.66 -10.23 -2.84
N ILE A 254 -20.75 -11.21 -3.01
CA ILE A 254 -20.18 -11.99 -1.91
C ILE A 254 -19.28 -11.11 -1.02
N GLU A 255 -18.48 -10.21 -1.62
CA GLU A 255 -17.62 -9.27 -0.87
C GLU A 255 -18.43 -8.35 0.05
N ILE A 256 -19.56 -7.82 -0.43
CA ILE A 256 -20.47 -6.99 0.38
C ILE A 256 -21.00 -7.78 1.59
N GLN A 257 -21.33 -9.07 1.41
CA GLN A 257 -21.81 -9.91 2.51
C GLN A 257 -20.71 -10.29 3.52
N GLN A 258 -19.43 -10.08 3.19
CA GLN A 258 -18.31 -10.26 4.12
C GLN A 258 -18.05 -9.05 5.01
N GLN A 259 -18.57 -7.87 4.66
CA GLN A 259 -18.32 -6.65 5.42
C GLN A 259 -18.91 -6.72 6.82
N SER A 260 -18.33 -5.93 7.74
CA SER A 260 -18.74 -5.89 9.15
C SER A 260 -20.20 -5.52 9.38
N ASP A 261 -20.81 -4.82 8.43
CA ASP A 261 -22.20 -4.35 8.51
C ASP A 261 -23.23 -5.43 8.10
N ALA A 262 -22.75 -6.53 7.53
CA ALA A 262 -23.62 -7.66 7.18
C ALA A 262 -23.97 -8.51 8.42
N SER A 263 -25.11 -9.20 8.36
CA SER A 263 -25.51 -10.10 9.43
C SER A 263 -24.49 -11.24 9.63
N SER A 264 -24.37 -11.75 10.86
CA SER A 264 -23.45 -12.87 11.16
C SER A 264 -23.71 -14.12 10.31
N GLN A 265 -24.96 -14.32 9.89
CA GLN A 265 -25.34 -15.43 9.00
C GLN A 265 -24.83 -15.17 7.56
N ALA A 266 -24.93 -13.94 7.05
CA ALA A 266 -24.42 -13.56 5.74
C ALA A 266 -22.89 -13.67 5.69
N GLN A 267 -22.19 -13.24 6.74
CA GLN A 267 -20.73 -13.37 6.85
C GLN A 267 -20.28 -14.83 6.87
N LYS A 268 -20.97 -15.70 7.62
CA LYS A 268 -20.70 -17.16 7.62
C LYS A 268 -20.93 -17.78 6.25
N TRP A 269 -22.01 -17.37 5.57
CA TRP A 269 -22.32 -17.85 4.23
C TRP A 269 -21.24 -17.40 3.22
N ALA A 270 -20.91 -16.11 3.19
CA ALA A 270 -19.88 -15.56 2.30
C ALA A 270 -18.49 -16.18 2.57
N GLY A 271 -18.17 -16.45 3.84
CA GLY A 271 -16.91 -17.09 4.26
C GLY A 271 -16.67 -18.48 3.65
N GLN A 272 -17.72 -19.18 3.20
CA GLN A 272 -17.59 -20.49 2.54
C GLN A 272 -16.90 -20.39 1.16
N PHE A 273 -17.02 -19.23 0.50
CA PHE A 273 -16.48 -18.97 -0.84
C PHE A 273 -15.14 -18.30 -0.82
N VAL A 274 -14.54 -18.09 0.35
CA VAL A 274 -13.30 -17.39 0.55
C VAL A 274 -12.16 -18.34 0.83
N THR A 275 -10.99 -17.99 0.33
CA THR A 275 -9.71 -18.61 0.67
C THR A 275 -8.69 -17.52 0.97
N THR A 276 -7.66 -17.89 1.72
CA THR A 276 -6.54 -16.97 1.98
C THR A 276 -5.47 -17.12 0.91
N ALA A 277 -4.96 -16.00 0.41
CA ALA A 277 -3.83 -15.98 -0.51
C ALA A 277 -2.77 -15.01 -0.01
N THR A 278 -1.53 -15.23 -0.40
CA THR A 278 -0.44 -14.29 -0.12
C THR A 278 -0.79 -12.90 -0.66
N CYS A 279 -0.56 -11.87 0.14
CA CYS A 279 -0.87 -10.50 -0.26
C CYS A 279 -0.05 -10.10 -1.49
N PRO A 280 -0.68 -9.74 -2.63
CA PRO A 280 0.05 -9.43 -3.86
C PRO A 280 0.79 -8.08 -3.82
N LEU A 281 0.57 -7.24 -2.79
CA LEU A 281 1.26 -5.97 -2.65
C LEU A 281 2.58 -6.09 -1.88
N CYS A 282 2.61 -6.91 -0.83
CA CYS A 282 3.79 -7.11 0.02
C CYS A 282 4.37 -8.52 -0.09
N GLU A 283 3.82 -9.39 -0.94
CA GLU A 283 4.33 -10.74 -1.21
C GLU A 283 4.57 -11.57 0.06
N GLY A 284 3.74 -11.33 1.10
CA GLY A 284 3.86 -12.01 2.39
C GLY A 284 4.73 -11.27 3.42
N HIS A 285 5.52 -10.26 3.03
CA HIS A 285 6.45 -9.56 3.91
C HIS A 285 5.78 -8.66 4.97
N ARG A 286 4.47 -8.45 4.90
CA ARG A 286 3.64 -7.74 5.91
C ARG A 286 3.89 -6.24 6.02
N LEU A 287 4.99 -5.72 5.50
CA LEU A 287 5.45 -4.34 5.60
C LEU A 287 5.12 -3.54 4.33
N ASN A 288 5.13 -2.21 4.46
CA ASN A 288 5.03 -1.31 3.34
C ASN A 288 6.34 -1.29 2.51
N LYS A 289 6.27 -0.76 1.29
CA LYS A 289 7.45 -0.71 0.39
C LYS A 289 8.56 0.19 0.92
N GLU A 290 8.23 1.25 1.66
CA GLU A 290 9.23 2.19 2.20
C GLU A 290 10.16 1.47 3.18
N ALA A 291 9.61 0.67 4.09
CA ALA A 291 10.39 -0.10 5.06
C ALA A 291 11.37 -1.08 4.39
N LEU A 292 11.00 -1.64 3.24
CA LEU A 292 11.82 -2.62 2.51
C LEU A 292 12.99 -2.00 1.75
N HIS A 293 13.02 -0.70 1.57
CA HIS A 293 14.14 -0.02 0.91
C HIS A 293 15.32 0.25 1.85
N TYR A 294 15.13 0.19 3.17
CA TYR A 294 16.23 0.31 4.13
C TYR A 294 16.99 -1.01 4.24
N ARG A 295 18.30 -0.97 4.01
CA ARG A 295 19.15 -2.15 3.99
C ARG A 295 20.37 -2.00 4.90
N ILE A 296 20.72 -3.09 5.58
CA ILE A 296 21.93 -3.25 6.35
C ILE A 296 22.68 -4.44 5.78
N ALA A 297 23.93 -4.28 5.39
CA ALA A 297 24.71 -5.33 4.73
C ALA A 297 23.97 -5.99 3.54
N GLY A 298 23.26 -5.18 2.73
CA GLY A 298 22.52 -5.62 1.57
C GLY A 298 21.14 -6.24 1.83
N LYS A 299 20.77 -6.53 3.09
CA LYS A 299 19.50 -7.14 3.48
C LYS A 299 18.55 -6.12 4.09
N ASN A 300 17.27 -6.22 3.76
CA ASN A 300 16.19 -5.45 4.40
C ASN A 300 15.57 -6.26 5.56
N ILE A 301 14.66 -5.63 6.30
CA ILE A 301 14.04 -6.27 7.48
C ILE A 301 13.18 -7.50 7.14
N ALA A 302 12.57 -7.55 5.94
CA ALA A 302 11.81 -8.72 5.52
C ALA A 302 12.74 -9.88 5.13
N ASP A 303 13.84 -9.58 4.41
CA ASP A 303 14.87 -10.58 4.10
C ASP A 303 15.37 -11.25 5.38
N LEU A 304 15.58 -10.47 6.46
CA LEU A 304 16.02 -10.97 7.76
C LEU A 304 14.92 -11.75 8.51
N ALA A 305 13.67 -11.32 8.40
CA ALA A 305 12.54 -11.98 9.06
C ALA A 305 12.17 -13.31 8.41
N ASP A 306 12.50 -13.50 7.14
CA ASP A 306 12.25 -14.74 6.38
C ASP A 306 13.36 -15.78 6.55
N MET A 307 14.53 -15.40 7.07
CA MET A 307 15.61 -16.34 7.40
C MET A 307 15.20 -17.28 8.54
N ASP A 308 15.73 -18.48 8.52
CA ASP A 308 15.71 -19.34 9.70
C ASP A 308 16.46 -18.67 10.86
N ILE A 309 16.01 -18.92 12.08
CA ILE A 309 16.60 -18.31 13.30
C ILE A 309 18.10 -18.60 13.40
N SER A 310 18.55 -19.80 12.99
CA SER A 310 19.97 -20.13 12.93
C SER A 310 20.74 -19.23 11.96
N GLU A 311 20.24 -19.05 10.74
CA GLU A 311 20.88 -18.17 9.73
C GLU A 311 20.85 -16.70 10.18
N LEU A 312 19.75 -16.26 10.77
CA LEU A 312 19.62 -14.91 11.33
C LEU A 312 20.59 -14.67 12.47
N TYR A 313 20.79 -15.64 13.35
CA TYR A 313 21.74 -15.57 14.45
C TYR A 313 23.18 -15.43 13.94
N GLU A 314 23.58 -16.24 12.97
CA GLU A 314 24.88 -16.13 12.31
C GLU A 314 25.06 -14.77 11.62
N TRP A 315 24.06 -14.29 10.89
CA TRP A 315 24.12 -12.97 10.27
C TRP A 315 24.30 -11.84 11.28
N VAL A 316 23.56 -11.86 12.40
CA VAL A 316 23.66 -10.85 13.47
C VAL A 316 25.04 -10.89 14.14
N ASN A 317 25.68 -12.05 14.25
CA ASN A 317 27.03 -12.17 14.79
C ASN A 317 28.09 -11.49 13.91
N HIS A 318 27.90 -11.47 12.59
CA HIS A 318 28.86 -10.93 11.63
C HIS A 318 28.48 -9.53 11.08
N VAL A 319 27.27 -9.01 11.36
CA VAL A 319 26.81 -7.74 10.77
C VAL A 319 27.70 -6.55 11.13
N GLU A 320 28.38 -6.57 12.27
CA GLU A 320 29.29 -5.49 12.69
C GLU A 320 30.47 -5.29 11.75
N GLU A 321 30.87 -6.30 10.99
CA GLU A 321 31.95 -6.21 10.00
C GLU A 321 31.59 -5.24 8.86
N TYR A 322 30.31 -5.09 8.56
CA TYR A 322 29.77 -4.21 7.50
C TYR A 322 29.42 -2.80 8.01
N LEU A 323 29.52 -2.55 9.33
CA LEU A 323 29.14 -1.27 9.93
C LEU A 323 30.37 -0.34 10.10
N SER A 324 30.13 0.96 9.90
CA SER A 324 31.12 1.98 10.23
C SER A 324 31.37 2.03 11.76
N PRO A 325 32.52 2.61 12.21
CA PRO A 325 32.81 2.73 13.65
C PRO A 325 31.72 3.46 14.45
N GLN A 326 31.08 4.46 13.85
CA GLN A 326 29.99 5.19 14.47
C GLN A 326 28.73 4.33 14.57
N GLN A 327 28.39 3.60 13.50
CA GLN A 327 27.23 2.69 13.48
C GLN A 327 27.41 1.55 14.48
N ARG A 328 28.61 0.99 14.64
CA ARG A 328 28.90 -0.04 15.65
C ARG A 328 28.62 0.45 17.07
N LYS A 329 29.01 1.68 17.39
CA LYS A 329 28.73 2.26 18.71
C LYS A 329 27.23 2.39 18.98
N ILE A 330 26.48 2.84 17.97
CA ILE A 330 25.01 2.99 18.08
C ILE A 330 24.33 1.63 18.22
N ALA A 331 24.78 0.63 17.47
CA ALA A 331 24.15 -0.68 17.39
C ALA A 331 24.55 -1.64 18.52
N ALA A 332 25.64 -1.39 19.25
CA ALA A 332 26.25 -2.35 20.17
C ALA A 332 25.27 -2.98 21.17
N GLU A 333 24.54 -2.15 21.92
CA GLU A 333 23.56 -2.66 22.92
C GLU A 333 22.36 -3.35 22.25
N ILE A 334 21.92 -2.85 21.11
CA ILE A 334 20.80 -3.43 20.35
C ILE A 334 21.20 -4.81 19.82
N LEU A 335 22.36 -4.93 19.20
CA LEU A 335 22.86 -6.20 18.66
C LEU A 335 23.10 -7.24 19.77
N LYS A 336 23.61 -6.81 20.92
CA LYS A 336 23.78 -7.67 22.09
C LYS A 336 22.44 -8.27 22.53
N GLU A 337 21.41 -7.45 22.65
CA GLU A 337 20.07 -7.90 23.04
C GLU A 337 19.45 -8.84 21.99
N ILE A 338 19.60 -8.52 20.70
CA ILE A 338 19.12 -9.37 19.60
C ILE A 338 19.83 -10.73 19.64
N ARG A 339 21.17 -10.77 19.79
CA ARG A 339 21.95 -12.01 19.90
C ARG A 339 21.46 -12.88 21.05
N ASN A 340 21.25 -12.29 22.22
CA ASN A 340 20.74 -13.02 23.39
C ASN A 340 19.38 -13.66 23.11
N ARG A 341 18.45 -12.91 22.53
CA ARG A 341 17.11 -13.42 22.22
C ARG A 341 17.11 -14.51 21.15
N LEU A 342 17.91 -14.36 20.11
CA LEU A 342 18.05 -15.38 19.08
C LEU A 342 18.74 -16.64 19.67
N HIS A 343 19.75 -16.48 20.49
CA HIS A 343 20.42 -17.60 21.17
C HIS A 343 19.43 -18.44 22.00
N PHE A 344 18.56 -17.80 22.79
CA PHE A 344 17.53 -18.52 23.53
C PHE A 344 16.57 -19.30 22.65
N LEU A 345 16.22 -18.77 21.46
CA LEU A 345 15.37 -19.50 20.51
C LEU A 345 16.10 -20.73 19.93
N VAL A 346 17.40 -20.61 19.67
CA VAL A 346 18.24 -21.74 19.25
C VAL A 346 18.34 -22.78 20.34
N ASP A 347 18.59 -22.37 21.61
CA ASP A 347 18.75 -23.27 22.76
C ASP A 347 17.49 -24.11 23.04
N VAL A 348 16.30 -23.57 22.77
CA VAL A 348 15.05 -24.33 22.90
C VAL A 348 14.70 -25.14 21.66
N GLY A 349 15.59 -25.22 20.66
CA GLY A 349 15.43 -26.02 19.45
C GLY A 349 14.37 -25.45 18.47
N LEU A 350 14.34 -24.11 18.32
CA LEU A 350 13.47 -23.40 17.37
C LEU A 350 14.25 -22.75 16.24
N ASP A 351 15.46 -23.22 15.99
CA ASP A 351 16.44 -22.73 15.01
C ASP A 351 15.93 -22.76 13.57
N TYR A 352 15.03 -23.67 13.26
CA TYR A 352 14.40 -23.85 11.93
C TYR A 352 13.20 -22.94 11.66
N LEU A 353 12.71 -22.18 12.64
CA LEU A 353 11.61 -21.24 12.44
C LEU A 353 12.11 -19.92 11.86
N SER A 354 11.24 -19.21 11.17
CA SER A 354 11.48 -17.82 10.78
C SER A 354 10.62 -16.85 11.60
N LEU A 355 11.10 -15.59 11.75
CA LEU A 355 10.34 -14.55 12.47
C LEU A 355 9.07 -14.13 11.73
N ASN A 356 9.00 -14.37 10.43
CA ASN A 356 7.82 -14.05 9.60
C ASN A 356 6.72 -15.11 9.70
N ARG A 357 6.99 -16.26 10.31
CA ARG A 357 6.00 -17.33 10.45
C ARG A 357 4.79 -16.87 11.28
N ALA A 358 3.60 -17.05 10.74
CA ALA A 358 2.38 -16.66 11.43
C ALA A 358 2.13 -17.52 12.67
N SER A 359 1.80 -16.87 13.79
CA SER A 359 1.58 -17.58 15.08
C SER A 359 0.48 -18.64 15.01
N ALA A 360 -0.53 -18.45 14.16
CA ALA A 360 -1.61 -19.43 13.95
C ALA A 360 -1.15 -20.75 13.28
N THR A 361 0.06 -20.77 12.70
CA THR A 361 0.66 -21.97 12.07
C THR A 361 1.61 -22.74 13.00
N LEU A 362 1.84 -22.22 14.21
CA LEU A 362 2.70 -22.86 15.20
C LEU A 362 1.99 -24.06 15.83
N SER A 363 2.72 -25.14 16.04
CA SER A 363 2.28 -26.26 16.85
C SER A 363 2.21 -25.89 18.34
N GLY A 364 1.49 -26.65 19.13
CA GLY A 364 1.43 -26.44 20.59
C GLY A 364 2.81 -26.45 21.24
N GLY A 365 3.67 -27.41 20.86
CA GLY A 365 5.05 -27.51 21.37
C GLY A 365 5.95 -26.35 20.96
N GLU A 366 5.81 -25.83 19.71
CA GLU A 366 6.54 -24.62 19.27
C GLU A 366 6.11 -23.40 20.09
N SER A 367 4.79 -23.23 20.29
CA SER A 367 4.26 -22.14 21.11
C SER A 367 4.73 -22.17 22.54
N GLN A 368 4.78 -23.36 23.17
CA GLN A 368 5.33 -23.54 24.53
C GLN A 368 6.82 -23.21 24.59
N ARG A 369 7.61 -23.67 23.62
CA ARG A 369 9.06 -23.37 23.57
C ARG A 369 9.35 -21.89 23.36
N ILE A 370 8.55 -21.18 22.55
CA ILE A 370 8.65 -19.70 22.40
C ILE A 370 8.38 -19.01 23.74
N ARG A 371 7.34 -19.44 24.48
CA ARG A 371 7.05 -18.90 25.81
C ARG A 371 8.19 -19.14 26.76
N LEU A 372 8.75 -20.37 26.77
CA LEU A 372 9.89 -20.74 27.59
C LEU A 372 11.11 -19.86 27.28
N ALA A 373 11.47 -19.68 25.98
CA ALA A 373 12.56 -18.80 25.57
C ALA A 373 12.36 -17.37 26.07
N THR A 374 11.12 -16.85 25.98
CA THR A 374 10.78 -15.50 26.45
C THR A 374 10.94 -15.37 27.97
N GLN A 375 10.58 -16.38 28.77
CA GLN A 375 10.68 -16.37 30.19
C GLN A 375 12.15 -16.50 30.67
N ILE A 376 12.91 -17.42 30.10
CA ILE A 376 14.35 -17.59 30.37
C ILE A 376 15.12 -16.34 29.93
N GLY A 377 14.77 -15.78 28.77
CA GLY A 377 15.38 -14.57 28.23
C GLY A 377 15.16 -13.31 29.08
N SER A 378 14.18 -13.32 30.00
CA SER A 378 13.99 -12.22 30.97
C SER A 378 15.10 -12.12 32.03
N GLN A 379 15.98 -13.11 32.13
CA GLN A 379 17.09 -13.19 33.08
C GLN A 379 16.67 -12.92 34.54
N LEU A 380 15.42 -13.23 34.89
CA LEU A 380 14.95 -13.12 36.27
C LEU A 380 15.63 -14.18 37.14
N VAL A 381 16.39 -13.72 38.10
CA VAL A 381 17.10 -14.59 39.09
C VAL A 381 16.13 -14.95 40.21
N ASN A 382 16.22 -16.20 40.72
CA ASN A 382 15.37 -16.71 41.81
C ASN A 382 13.89 -16.89 41.48
N VAL A 383 13.56 -17.19 40.23
CA VAL A 383 12.20 -17.53 39.80
C VAL A 383 12.12 -19.00 39.41
N LEU A 384 11.14 -19.71 39.98
CA LEU A 384 10.82 -21.09 39.61
C LEU A 384 9.74 -21.06 38.50
N TYR A 385 10.07 -21.60 37.34
CA TYR A 385 9.09 -21.79 36.28
C TYR A 385 8.45 -23.17 36.39
N ILE A 386 7.14 -23.20 36.56
CA ILE A 386 6.36 -24.44 36.54
C ILE A 386 5.70 -24.50 35.17
N LEU A 387 6.05 -25.52 34.38
CA LEU A 387 5.48 -25.79 33.09
C LEU A 387 4.43 -26.89 33.28
N ASP A 388 3.18 -26.58 32.94
CA ASP A 388 2.08 -27.53 32.90
C ASP A 388 1.89 -27.98 31.43
N GLU A 389 1.74 -29.29 31.21
CA GLU A 389 1.64 -29.90 29.87
C GLU A 389 0.30 -29.59 29.20
#